data_0cd518dca4c984b96a2129087b0866e8
#
_entry.id   0cd518dca4c984b96a2129087b0866e8
#
_cell.length_a   1.000
_cell.length_b   1.000
_cell.length_c   1.000
_cell.angle_alpha   90.00
_cell.angle_beta   90.00
_cell.angle_gamma   90.00
#
_symmetry.space_group_name_H-M   'P 1'
#
loop_
_entity.id
_entity.type
_entity.pdbx_description
1 polymer ?
#
loop_
_entity_poly.entity_id
_entity_poly.type
_entity_poly.pdbx_seq_one_letter_code
_entity_poly.pdbx_strand_id
1 'polypeptide(L)'
;MKFLWSLLLYTALGLGANTAFAINASQFDALKKGDMRKLAWAKSDEMVSSVTYFDDAGQETDLSIYRGKTVVLNFWATWCAPCRSEMPSLSKLQNELGDDTFEVVTIATMRNNPKSIQSFFDKIGVQNLSQHNDPKGVLSRSMGVLGLPTTLIISKSGEEIGRLLGDADWASPEAIALMSAIKTADHQN
;
A
#
# COMPACT_ATOMS: atom_id res chain seq x y z
N MET A 1 -49.40 -21.03 -49.64
CA MET A 1 -49.26 -20.33 -48.38
C MET A 1 -48.09 -20.97 -47.63
N LYS A 2 -46.93 -20.33 -47.61
CA LYS A 2 -45.71 -20.82 -46.96
C LYS A 2 -45.41 -19.86 -45.82
N PHE A 3 -45.56 -20.31 -44.57
CA PHE A 3 -45.21 -19.59 -43.36
C PHE A 3 -43.70 -19.73 -43.14
N LEU A 4 -42.97 -18.59 -43.22
CA LEU A 4 -41.57 -18.46 -42.83
C LEU A 4 -41.54 -18.13 -41.34
N TRP A 5 -40.98 -19.05 -40.56
CA TRP A 5 -40.70 -18.85 -39.15
C TRP A 5 -39.27 -18.28 -39.02
N SER A 6 -39.20 -17.01 -38.71
CA SER A 6 -37.94 -16.36 -38.39
C SER A 6 -37.53 -16.69 -36.94
N LEU A 7 -36.50 -17.53 -36.75
CA LEU A 7 -35.84 -17.72 -35.49
C LEU A 7 -34.97 -16.50 -35.16
N LEU A 8 -35.37 -15.68 -34.19
CA LEU A 8 -34.55 -14.65 -33.58
C LEU A 8 -33.65 -15.33 -32.53
N LEU A 9 -32.38 -15.52 -32.89
CA LEU A 9 -31.33 -15.85 -31.91
C LEU A 9 -31.02 -14.58 -31.08
N TYR A 10 -31.52 -14.55 -29.86
CA TYR A 10 -31.01 -13.60 -28.84
C TYR A 10 -29.69 -14.13 -28.31
N THR A 11 -28.58 -13.59 -28.80
CA THR A 11 -27.27 -13.71 -28.14
C THR A 11 -27.28 -12.83 -26.89
N ALA A 12 -27.53 -13.43 -25.73
CA ALA A 12 -27.30 -12.81 -24.45
C ALA A 12 -25.79 -12.61 -24.28
N LEU A 13 -25.29 -11.40 -24.56
CA LEU A 13 -23.98 -10.96 -24.06
C LEU A 13 -24.12 -10.89 -22.52
N GLY A 14 -23.61 -11.91 -21.86
CA GLY A 14 -23.37 -11.85 -20.42
C GLY A 14 -22.33 -10.78 -20.13
N LEU A 15 -22.78 -9.60 -19.73
CA LEU A 15 -21.94 -8.64 -19.02
C LEU A 15 -21.58 -9.29 -17.68
N GLY A 16 -20.44 -10.00 -17.65
CA GLY A 16 -19.82 -10.42 -16.41
C GLY A 16 -19.46 -9.16 -15.64
N ALA A 17 -20.30 -8.77 -14.67
CA ALA A 17 -19.89 -7.80 -13.68
C ALA A 17 -18.69 -8.41 -12.94
N ASN A 18 -17.49 -7.87 -13.18
CA ASN A 18 -16.35 -8.10 -12.31
C ASN A 18 -16.71 -7.47 -10.96
N THR A 19 -17.30 -8.26 -10.07
CA THR A 19 -17.38 -7.91 -8.66
C THR A 19 -15.95 -8.08 -8.14
N ALA A 20 -15.21 -6.98 -8.03
CA ALA A 20 -14.01 -6.97 -7.23
C ALA A 20 -14.43 -7.37 -5.81
N PHE A 21 -14.07 -8.56 -5.39
CA PHE A 21 -14.30 -9.00 -4.01
C PHE A 21 -13.28 -8.26 -3.14
N ALA A 22 -13.76 -7.34 -2.30
CA ALA A 22 -12.95 -6.74 -1.26
C ALA A 22 -12.34 -7.85 -0.37
N ILE A 23 -11.08 -7.67 0.02
CA ILE A 23 -10.40 -8.61 0.91
C ILE A 23 -11.11 -8.62 2.25
N ASN A 24 -11.57 -9.78 2.70
CA ASN A 24 -12.03 -9.95 4.08
C ASN A 24 -10.82 -9.94 5.03
N ALA A 25 -10.40 -8.76 5.47
CA ALA A 25 -9.19 -8.59 6.27
C ALA A 25 -9.22 -9.36 7.60
N SER A 26 -10.40 -9.61 8.20
CA SER A 26 -10.53 -10.35 9.47
C SER A 26 -10.07 -11.81 9.37
N GLN A 27 -10.00 -12.39 8.18
CA GLN A 27 -9.45 -13.74 7.99
C GLN A 27 -7.98 -13.86 8.43
N PHE A 28 -7.25 -12.73 8.51
CA PHE A 28 -5.84 -12.69 8.90
C PHE A 28 -5.62 -12.41 10.39
N ASP A 29 -6.66 -12.31 11.23
CA ASP A 29 -6.52 -11.97 12.65
C ASP A 29 -5.61 -12.95 13.41
N ALA A 30 -5.62 -14.23 13.06
CA ALA A 30 -4.74 -15.24 13.66
C ALA A 30 -3.25 -15.00 13.37
N LEU A 31 -2.91 -14.27 12.31
CA LEU A 31 -1.54 -13.89 11.93
C LEU A 31 -1.06 -12.61 12.60
N LYS A 32 -1.96 -11.82 13.20
CA LYS A 32 -1.60 -10.59 13.92
C LYS A 32 -0.90 -10.91 15.24
N LYS A 33 0.42 -11.11 15.17
CA LYS A 33 1.28 -11.40 16.32
C LYS A 33 2.38 -10.35 16.43
N GLY A 34 3.08 -10.31 17.56
CA GLY A 34 4.12 -9.31 17.79
C GLY A 34 3.61 -7.89 17.55
N ASP A 35 4.38 -7.08 16.84
CA ASP A 35 4.01 -5.71 16.46
C ASP A 35 2.80 -5.65 15.53
N MET A 36 2.52 -6.70 14.75
CA MET A 36 1.37 -6.74 13.86
C MET A 36 0.02 -6.71 14.61
N ARG A 37 -0.01 -6.90 15.92
CA ARG A 37 -1.22 -6.66 16.75
C ARG A 37 -1.68 -5.20 16.72
N LYS A 38 -0.77 -4.27 16.42
CA LYS A 38 -1.08 -2.84 16.27
C LYS A 38 -1.86 -2.53 14.99
N LEU A 39 -1.85 -3.45 14.00
CA LEU A 39 -2.55 -3.26 12.73
C LEU A 39 -4.07 -3.26 12.95
N ALA A 40 -4.72 -2.15 12.61
CA ALA A 40 -6.17 -2.02 12.61
C ALA A 40 -6.69 -2.21 11.18
N TRP A 41 -7.67 -3.09 10.98
CA TRP A 41 -8.31 -3.24 9.69
C TRP A 41 -9.12 -2.00 9.34
N ALA A 42 -9.17 -1.66 8.06
CA ALA A 42 -10.05 -0.60 7.55
C ALA A 42 -11.51 -0.93 7.83
N LYS A 43 -12.31 0.11 8.11
CA LYS A 43 -13.75 -0.06 8.40
C LYS A 43 -14.62 -0.03 7.14
N SER A 44 -14.06 0.43 6.04
CA SER A 44 -14.73 0.58 4.74
C SER A 44 -13.71 0.40 3.63
N ASP A 45 -14.16 0.03 2.45
CA ASP A 45 -13.35 -0.11 1.23
C ASP A 45 -13.08 1.29 0.65
N GLU A 46 -12.40 2.15 1.45
CA GLU A 46 -12.14 3.52 1.05
C GLU A 46 -10.91 3.57 0.13
N MET A 47 -11.12 4.17 -1.03
CA MET A 47 -10.05 4.36 -2.01
C MET A 47 -9.01 5.33 -1.48
N VAL A 48 -7.73 5.00 -1.68
CA VAL A 48 -6.64 5.94 -1.34
C VAL A 48 -6.79 7.26 -2.10
N SER A 49 -6.32 8.32 -1.46
CA SER A 49 -6.40 9.67 -2.00
C SER A 49 -5.67 9.81 -3.34
N SER A 50 -6.24 10.57 -4.26
CA SER A 50 -5.64 10.98 -5.53
C SER A 50 -4.80 12.26 -5.42
N VAL A 51 -4.52 12.72 -4.20
CA VAL A 51 -3.64 13.88 -3.96
C VAL A 51 -2.22 13.54 -4.40
N THR A 52 -1.60 14.47 -5.13
CA THR A 52 -0.25 14.29 -5.65
C THR A 52 0.83 14.49 -4.57
N TYR A 53 1.96 13.83 -4.79
CA TYR A 53 3.21 13.98 -4.07
C TYR A 53 4.36 14.03 -5.11
N PHE A 54 5.61 14.18 -4.66
CA PHE A 54 6.77 14.16 -5.54
C PHE A 54 7.48 12.81 -5.46
N ASP A 55 7.75 12.23 -6.61
CA ASP A 55 8.55 11.01 -6.71
C ASP A 55 10.05 11.27 -6.47
N ASP A 56 10.88 10.23 -6.59
CA ASP A 56 12.32 10.27 -6.39
C ASP A 56 13.05 11.18 -7.40
N ALA A 57 12.45 11.37 -8.58
CA ALA A 57 12.92 12.30 -9.61
C ALA A 57 12.41 13.74 -9.42
N GLY A 58 11.58 13.98 -8.40
CA GLY A 58 10.95 15.28 -8.13
C GLY A 58 9.78 15.60 -9.07
N GLN A 59 9.19 14.58 -9.72
CA GLN A 59 8.01 14.73 -10.57
C GLN A 59 6.74 14.54 -9.73
N GLU A 60 5.70 15.32 -10.04
CA GLU A 60 4.39 15.12 -9.41
C GLU A 60 3.76 13.83 -9.92
N THR A 61 3.29 13.02 -8.98
CA THR A 61 2.58 11.76 -9.22
C THR A 61 1.55 11.52 -8.11
N ASP A 62 0.74 10.47 -8.22
CA ASP A 62 -0.19 10.04 -7.19
C ASP A 62 -0.12 8.51 -6.97
N LEU A 63 -0.89 8.00 -6.03
CA LEU A 63 -0.84 6.58 -5.66
C LEU A 63 -1.43 5.64 -6.73
N SER A 64 -2.05 6.16 -7.79
CA SER A 64 -2.60 5.33 -8.87
C SER A 64 -1.53 4.56 -9.66
N ILE A 65 -0.26 5.03 -9.64
CA ILE A 65 0.87 4.32 -10.27
C ILE A 65 1.13 2.94 -9.68
N TYR A 66 0.63 2.68 -8.47
CA TYR A 66 0.78 1.40 -7.77
C TYR A 66 -0.42 0.47 -7.96
N ARG A 67 -1.39 0.83 -8.83
CA ARG A 67 -2.50 -0.07 -9.16
C ARG A 67 -1.98 -1.41 -9.67
N GLY A 68 -2.63 -2.49 -9.26
CA GLY A 68 -2.18 -3.84 -9.58
C GLY A 68 -1.20 -4.42 -8.57
N LYS A 69 -0.76 -3.65 -7.55
CA LYS A 69 0.12 -4.13 -6.48
C LYS A 69 -0.55 -4.03 -5.11
N THR A 70 -0.29 -4.99 -4.24
CA THR A 70 -0.47 -4.81 -2.80
C THR A 70 0.65 -3.91 -2.29
N VAL A 71 0.31 -2.81 -1.63
CA VAL A 71 1.30 -1.80 -1.20
C VAL A 71 1.35 -1.68 0.31
N VAL A 72 2.58 -1.67 0.86
CA VAL A 72 2.88 -1.24 2.23
C VAL A 72 3.35 0.21 2.15
N LEU A 73 2.43 1.17 2.35
CA LEU A 73 2.69 2.60 2.26
C LEU A 73 3.06 3.17 3.62
N ASN A 74 4.30 3.61 3.78
CA ASN A 74 4.82 4.18 5.02
C ASN A 74 4.99 5.69 4.93
N PHE A 75 4.32 6.44 5.80
CA PHE A 75 4.52 7.86 6.01
C PHE A 75 5.51 8.10 7.14
N TRP A 76 6.59 8.82 6.83
CA TRP A 76 7.71 9.03 7.74
C TRP A 76 8.31 10.43 7.65
N ALA A 77 9.35 10.71 8.44
CA ALA A 77 10.13 11.94 8.33
C ALA A 77 11.56 11.75 8.82
N THR A 78 12.50 12.52 8.26
CA THR A 78 13.93 12.48 8.63
C THR A 78 14.20 12.90 10.08
N TRP A 79 13.32 13.69 10.66
CA TRP A 79 13.38 14.13 12.07
C TRP A 79 12.63 13.19 13.04
N CYS A 80 11.91 12.19 12.54
CA CYS A 80 11.16 11.21 13.33
C CYS A 80 12.06 10.03 13.72
N ALA A 81 12.45 9.93 14.98
CA ALA A 81 13.36 8.88 15.45
C ALA A 81 12.81 7.46 15.27
N PRO A 82 11.55 7.12 15.68
CA PRO A 82 11.00 5.78 15.46
C PRO A 82 10.85 5.46 13.95
N CYS A 83 10.53 6.45 13.10
CA CYS A 83 10.47 6.21 11.66
C CYS A 83 11.82 5.77 11.10
N ARG A 84 12.91 6.42 11.52
CA ARG A 84 14.26 6.08 11.07
C ARG A 84 14.67 4.68 11.53
N SER A 85 14.25 4.26 12.71
CA SER A 85 14.61 2.94 13.26
C SER A 85 13.95 1.79 12.53
N GLU A 86 12.76 1.98 11.95
CA GLU A 86 12.06 0.92 11.21
C GLU A 86 12.48 0.77 9.73
N MET A 87 13.15 1.79 9.11
CA MET A 87 13.52 1.74 7.70
C MET A 87 14.33 0.52 7.28
N PRO A 88 15.31 0.02 8.07
CA PRO A 88 16.01 -1.22 7.71
C PRO A 88 15.09 -2.44 7.67
N SER A 89 14.05 -2.51 8.50
CA SER A 89 13.09 -3.62 8.50
C SER A 89 12.12 -3.52 7.31
N LEU A 90 11.68 -2.32 6.93
CA LEU A 90 10.92 -2.09 5.70
C LEU A 90 11.72 -2.48 4.44
N SER A 91 13.01 -2.14 4.40
CA SER A 91 13.91 -2.57 3.31
C SER A 91 14.03 -4.09 3.22
N LYS A 92 14.10 -4.79 4.35
CA LYS A 92 14.10 -6.25 4.37
C LYS A 92 12.77 -6.84 3.88
N LEU A 93 11.63 -6.26 4.31
CA LEU A 93 10.31 -6.67 3.80
C LEU A 93 10.23 -6.51 2.28
N GLN A 94 10.74 -5.40 1.72
CA GLN A 94 10.83 -5.18 0.28
C GLN A 94 11.68 -6.25 -0.41
N ASN A 95 12.81 -6.64 0.18
CA ASN A 95 13.65 -7.71 -0.39
C ASN A 95 12.96 -9.07 -0.36
N GLU A 96 12.17 -9.37 0.67
CA GLU A 96 11.50 -10.67 0.84
C GLU A 96 10.25 -10.82 -0.03
N LEU A 97 9.45 -9.76 -0.17
CA LEU A 97 8.13 -9.84 -0.82
C LEU A 97 7.99 -8.97 -2.07
N GLY A 98 8.93 -8.03 -2.31
CA GLY A 98 8.85 -7.09 -3.42
C GLY A 98 8.97 -7.78 -4.78
N ASP A 99 7.97 -7.56 -5.65
CA ASP A 99 7.93 -8.00 -7.04
C ASP A 99 6.91 -7.17 -7.84
N ASP A 100 6.46 -7.66 -9.00
CA ASP A 100 5.48 -6.98 -9.84
C ASP A 100 4.09 -6.83 -9.17
N THR A 101 3.85 -7.56 -8.07
CA THR A 101 2.56 -7.61 -7.36
C THR A 101 2.59 -7.04 -5.95
N PHE A 102 3.78 -6.70 -5.43
CA PHE A 102 3.95 -6.17 -4.07
C PHE A 102 5.05 -5.11 -4.01
N GLU A 103 4.79 -4.02 -3.28
CA GLU A 103 5.78 -2.96 -3.11
C GLU A 103 5.68 -2.30 -1.74
N VAL A 104 6.85 -2.02 -1.13
CA VAL A 104 6.99 -1.15 0.04
C VAL A 104 7.31 0.26 -0.46
N VAL A 105 6.40 1.19 -0.22
CA VAL A 105 6.51 2.59 -0.66
C VAL A 105 6.71 3.49 0.56
N THR A 106 7.75 4.32 0.55
CA THR A 106 8.01 5.28 1.62
C THR A 106 7.85 6.72 1.13
N ILE A 107 7.04 7.52 1.86
CA ILE A 107 6.80 8.93 1.53
C ILE A 107 7.18 9.79 2.74
N ALA A 108 8.27 10.57 2.59
CA ALA A 108 8.65 11.53 3.61
C ALA A 108 7.67 12.70 3.59
N THR A 109 6.97 12.93 4.71
CA THR A 109 5.93 13.97 4.80
C THR A 109 6.33 15.12 5.71
N MET A 110 5.83 16.32 5.42
CA MET A 110 6.06 17.55 6.19
C MET A 110 7.55 17.90 6.37
N ARG A 111 7.96 19.13 6.08
CA ARG A 111 9.27 19.70 6.37
C ARG A 111 10.49 18.79 6.11
N ASN A 112 10.40 17.93 5.12
CA ASN A 112 11.52 17.19 4.60
C ASN A 112 11.95 17.79 3.26
N ASN A 113 13.24 17.72 2.95
CA ASN A 113 13.74 18.05 1.63
C ASN A 113 14.44 16.82 1.00
N PRO A 114 14.48 16.72 -0.33
CA PRO A 114 15.04 15.56 -1.02
C PRO A 114 16.48 15.23 -0.62
N LYS A 115 17.34 16.24 -0.40
CA LYS A 115 18.73 16.01 0.02
C LYS A 115 18.83 15.35 1.39
N SER A 116 17.97 15.75 2.34
CA SER A 116 17.94 15.14 3.68
C SER A 116 17.43 13.69 3.63
N ILE A 117 16.45 13.41 2.77
CA ILE A 117 15.93 12.06 2.53
C ILE A 117 17.05 11.19 1.96
N GLN A 118 17.68 11.62 0.86
CA GLN A 118 18.78 10.91 0.23
C GLN A 118 19.93 10.64 1.21
N SER A 119 20.42 11.69 1.93
CA SER A 119 21.51 11.54 2.90
C SER A 119 21.18 10.55 4.02
N PHE A 120 19.92 10.47 4.42
CA PHE A 120 19.50 9.48 5.42
C PHE A 120 19.60 8.06 4.85
N PHE A 121 19.03 7.79 3.66
CA PHE A 121 19.08 6.48 3.02
C PHE A 121 20.52 6.04 2.71
N ASP A 122 21.36 6.95 2.21
CA ASP A 122 22.79 6.69 1.99
C ASP A 122 23.49 6.25 3.29
N LYS A 123 23.22 6.97 4.39
CA LYS A 123 23.83 6.69 5.70
C LYS A 123 23.47 5.29 6.23
N ILE A 124 22.26 4.81 5.99
CA ILE A 124 21.81 3.48 6.46
C ILE A 124 22.01 2.38 5.43
N GLY A 125 22.50 2.71 4.21
CA GLY A 125 22.78 1.76 3.13
C GLY A 125 21.54 1.13 2.52
N VAL A 126 20.36 1.77 2.58
CA VAL A 126 19.11 1.31 1.97
C VAL A 126 18.96 1.93 0.58
N GLN A 127 18.76 1.09 -0.43
CA GLN A 127 18.65 1.50 -1.84
C GLN A 127 17.40 0.96 -2.56
N ASN A 128 16.61 0.16 -1.88
CA ASN A 128 15.45 -0.56 -2.43
C ASN A 128 14.11 -0.01 -1.95
N LEU A 129 14.10 1.15 -1.30
CA LEU A 129 12.89 1.87 -0.91
C LEU A 129 12.79 3.18 -1.67
N SER A 130 11.56 3.57 -2.01
CA SER A 130 11.27 4.86 -2.63
C SER A 130 11.63 6.02 -1.70
N GLN A 131 12.09 7.14 -2.28
CA GLN A 131 12.48 8.35 -1.56
C GLN A 131 11.49 9.49 -1.85
N HIS A 132 10.23 9.16 -1.96
CA HIS A 132 9.15 10.09 -2.28
C HIS A 132 8.96 11.16 -1.21
N ASN A 133 8.39 12.28 -1.61
CA ASN A 133 8.25 13.44 -0.74
C ASN A 133 6.86 14.11 -0.85
N ASP A 134 6.21 14.30 0.30
CA ASP A 134 5.00 15.10 0.49
C ASP A 134 5.35 16.31 1.39
N PRO A 135 6.09 17.32 0.88
CA PRO A 135 6.73 18.34 1.71
C PRO A 135 5.75 19.23 2.47
N LYS A 136 4.53 19.36 1.97
CA LYS A 136 3.44 20.13 2.59
C LYS A 136 2.52 19.26 3.45
N GLY A 137 2.69 17.94 3.44
CA GLY A 137 1.83 17.00 4.15
C GLY A 137 0.38 17.01 3.64
N VAL A 138 0.16 17.26 2.35
CA VAL A 138 -1.20 17.32 1.80
C VAL A 138 -1.75 15.91 1.61
N LEU A 139 -0.95 15.02 1.03
CA LEU A 139 -1.32 13.62 0.88
C LEU A 139 -1.51 12.94 2.25
N SER A 140 -0.54 13.07 3.15
CA SER A 140 -0.62 12.43 4.47
C SER A 140 -1.86 12.87 5.25
N ARG A 141 -2.22 14.17 5.22
CA ARG A 141 -3.46 14.64 5.84
C ARG A 141 -4.72 14.12 5.18
N SER A 142 -4.76 14.07 3.83
CA SER A 142 -5.92 13.52 3.10
C SER A 142 -6.15 12.05 3.38
N MET A 143 -5.09 11.31 3.75
CA MET A 143 -5.12 9.91 4.17
C MET A 143 -5.32 9.73 5.68
N GLY A 144 -5.64 10.81 6.42
CA GLY A 144 -5.92 10.75 7.86
C GLY A 144 -4.70 10.40 8.72
N VAL A 145 -3.47 10.68 8.26
CA VAL A 145 -2.24 10.46 9.03
C VAL A 145 -2.14 11.51 10.13
N LEU A 146 -2.32 11.09 11.38
CA LEU A 146 -2.32 11.96 12.57
C LEU A 146 -0.97 11.98 13.31
N GLY A 147 -0.09 11.02 13.04
CA GLY A 147 1.22 10.88 13.68
C GLY A 147 2.16 10.05 12.83
N LEU A 148 3.45 10.06 13.18
CA LEU A 148 4.50 9.33 12.45
C LEU A 148 5.24 8.35 13.37
N PRO A 149 5.62 7.19 12.82
CA PRO A 149 5.24 6.69 11.52
C PRO A 149 3.78 6.23 11.48
N THR A 150 3.19 6.23 10.30
CA THR A 150 1.93 5.55 10.01
C THR A 150 2.11 4.75 8.74
N THR A 151 1.77 3.47 8.80
CA THR A 151 1.83 2.57 7.64
C THR A 151 0.43 2.10 7.26
N LEU A 152 0.08 2.23 5.99
CA LEU A 152 -1.17 1.72 5.44
C LEU A 152 -0.87 0.51 4.56
N ILE A 153 -1.75 -0.49 4.62
CA ILE A 153 -1.76 -1.61 3.69
C ILE A 153 -2.84 -1.34 2.66
N ILE A 154 -2.47 -1.32 1.39
CA ILE A 154 -3.33 -0.95 0.27
C ILE A 154 -3.45 -2.14 -0.68
N SER A 155 -4.67 -2.44 -1.13
CA SER A 155 -4.96 -3.51 -2.08
C SER A 155 -4.50 -3.17 -3.50
N LYS A 156 -4.44 -4.16 -4.38
CA LYS A 156 -4.17 -3.99 -5.81
C LYS A 156 -5.19 -3.06 -6.51
N SER A 157 -6.42 -2.99 -6.00
CA SER A 157 -7.46 -2.04 -6.45
C SER A 157 -7.28 -0.64 -5.87
N GLY A 158 -6.36 -0.44 -4.90
CA GLY A 158 -6.05 0.82 -4.24
C GLY A 158 -6.99 1.19 -3.11
N GLU A 159 -7.60 0.22 -2.47
CA GLU A 159 -8.39 0.38 -1.26
C GLU A 159 -7.52 0.17 -0.04
N GLU A 160 -7.79 0.88 1.04
CA GLU A 160 -7.11 0.65 2.30
C GLU A 160 -7.61 -0.66 2.94
N ILE A 161 -6.71 -1.63 3.13
CA ILE A 161 -6.99 -2.88 3.86
C ILE A 161 -6.88 -2.67 5.36
N GLY A 162 -5.92 -1.85 5.78
CA GLY A 162 -5.68 -1.56 7.20
C GLY A 162 -4.50 -0.62 7.41
N ARG A 163 -4.32 -0.19 8.67
CA ARG A 163 -3.23 0.72 9.06
C ARG A 163 -2.61 0.39 10.39
N LEU A 164 -1.33 0.69 10.54
CA LEU A 164 -0.56 0.57 11.75
C LEU A 164 -0.03 1.95 12.16
N LEU A 165 -0.29 2.36 13.39
CA LEU A 165 0.22 3.60 13.98
C LEU A 165 1.43 3.27 14.85
N GLY A 166 2.50 4.05 14.70
CA GLY A 166 3.78 3.80 15.34
C GLY A 166 4.67 2.84 14.56
N ASP A 167 5.91 2.67 15.03
CA ASP A 167 6.91 1.81 14.42
C ASP A 167 6.62 0.31 14.63
N ALA A 168 7.19 -0.51 13.75
CA ALA A 168 7.12 -1.96 13.85
C ALA A 168 8.39 -2.61 13.28
N ASP A 169 8.66 -3.86 13.71
CA ASP A 169 9.64 -4.70 13.02
C ASP A 169 8.98 -5.40 11.82
N TRP A 170 9.09 -4.73 10.66
CA TRP A 170 8.55 -5.23 9.39
C TRP A 170 9.31 -6.45 8.84
N ALA A 171 10.51 -6.76 9.38
CA ALA A 171 11.30 -7.93 9.05
C ALA A 171 11.05 -9.12 9.97
N SER A 172 10.17 -8.99 10.97
CA SER A 172 9.79 -10.09 11.83
C SER A 172 9.10 -11.20 11.04
N PRO A 173 9.25 -12.48 11.43
CA PRO A 173 8.54 -13.59 10.79
C PRO A 173 7.02 -13.38 10.73
N GLU A 174 6.46 -12.75 11.75
CA GLU A 174 5.04 -12.45 11.86
C GLU A 174 4.60 -11.40 10.82
N ALA A 175 5.41 -10.34 10.63
CA ALA A 175 5.12 -9.31 9.63
C ALA A 175 5.21 -9.87 8.21
N ILE A 176 6.27 -10.62 7.91
CA ILE A 176 6.47 -11.27 6.61
C ILE A 176 5.31 -12.24 6.33
N ALA A 177 4.94 -13.09 7.31
CA ALA A 177 3.85 -14.06 7.13
C ALA A 177 2.51 -13.36 6.88
N LEU A 178 2.20 -12.28 7.64
CA LEU A 178 0.97 -11.52 7.48
C LEU A 178 0.92 -10.82 6.11
N MET A 179 1.98 -10.11 5.71
CA MET A 179 2.03 -9.41 4.42
C MET A 179 2.01 -10.38 3.24
N SER A 180 2.66 -11.53 3.34
CA SER A 180 2.61 -12.59 2.32
C SER A 180 1.20 -13.15 2.16
N ALA A 181 0.49 -13.39 3.25
CA ALA A 181 -0.90 -13.88 3.22
C ALA A 181 -1.85 -12.84 2.59
N ILE A 182 -1.71 -11.56 2.95
CA ILE A 182 -2.50 -10.46 2.36
C ILE A 182 -2.22 -10.36 0.86
N LYS A 183 -0.94 -10.30 0.45
CA LYS A 183 -0.52 -10.29 -0.96
C LYS A 183 -1.17 -11.43 -1.74
N THR A 184 -1.06 -12.66 -1.22
CA THR A 184 -1.61 -13.85 -1.88
C THR A 184 -3.12 -13.75 -2.08
N ALA A 185 -3.86 -13.37 -1.04
CA ALA A 185 -5.32 -13.24 -1.11
C ALA A 185 -5.76 -12.10 -2.03
N ASP A 186 -5.04 -10.98 -2.03
CA ASP A 186 -5.31 -9.83 -2.89
C ASP A 186 -5.19 -10.18 -4.38
N HIS A 187 -4.27 -11.09 -4.73
CA HIS A 187 -4.00 -11.47 -6.12
C HIS A 187 -4.73 -12.73 -6.58
N GLN A 188 -5.41 -13.47 -5.68
CA GLN A 188 -6.25 -14.63 -6.03
C GLN A 188 -7.71 -14.25 -6.35
N ASN A 189 -8.15 -13.06 -5.96
CA ASN A 189 -9.48 -12.50 -6.22
C ASN A 189 -9.41 -11.50 -7.37
#